data_7cffa5812a858d7663824c65bd393ccc
#
_entry.id   7cffa5812a858d7663824c65bd393ccc
#
_cell.length_a   1.000
_cell.length_b   1.000
_cell.length_c   1.000
_cell.angle_alpha   90.00
_cell.angle_beta   90.00
_cell.angle_gamma   90.00
#
_symmetry.space_group_name_H-M   'P 1'
#
loop_
_entity.id
_entity.type
_entity.pdbx_description
1 polymer ?
#
loop_
_entity_poly.entity_id
_entity_poly.type
_entity_poly.pdbx_seq_one_letter_code
_entity_poly.pdbx_strand_id
1 'polypeptide(L)'
;SISERLSKIDSNYFKEIYEQMYGRFSELYSKTEIEKYNLIRVDSTIVADTCAKLKEGIDQKSGKKLVKFSFSFDGILPSGVEVFTGQKYSSEEAALPEAILKQVKKEEHHENIYVIDRGLQSTRVMKDFDEKSVKFIIRSKENRKFEEIESFLDGKKSQKWDDWEVMKDSKVKLYTGKPVLNKRGNIHHREEKVETCFRLVVIKNEKKDKEFWFLTNEFELSAKEIADYYRKRWDIEVFFRFLKQELNLSHLVSMNKNGIEVMIYMTMIASMLLLIYKKVNDLGYKTAKRRIAMEIRDMITAILIIFAGGNPDKVFKT
;
A
#
# COMPACT_ATOMS: atom_id res chain seq x y z
N SER A 1 9.88 10.22 -29.76
CA SER A 1 8.61 10.34 -28.98
C SER A 1 8.88 10.47 -27.48
N ILE A 2 7.90 10.91 -26.70
CA ILE A 2 8.01 10.97 -25.22
C ILE A 2 8.28 9.57 -24.65
N SER A 3 7.56 8.56 -25.13
CA SER A 3 7.74 7.16 -24.72
C SER A 3 9.18 6.67 -24.92
N GLU A 4 9.80 7.03 -26.02
CA GLU A 4 11.18 6.66 -26.33
C GLU A 4 12.18 7.36 -25.40
N ARG A 5 11.95 8.64 -25.09
CA ARG A 5 12.80 9.38 -24.13
C ARG A 5 12.71 8.78 -22.74
N LEU A 6 11.51 8.51 -22.25
CA LEU A 6 11.30 7.87 -20.94
C LEU A 6 12.00 6.50 -20.84
N SER A 7 12.05 5.74 -21.95
CA SER A 7 12.70 4.43 -21.95
C SER A 7 14.23 4.48 -21.85
N LYS A 8 14.84 5.64 -22.11
CA LYS A 8 16.31 5.87 -22.07
C LYS A 8 16.79 6.55 -20.79
N ILE A 9 15.88 7.12 -20.00
CA ILE A 9 16.22 7.75 -18.71
C ILE A 9 16.43 6.65 -17.68
N ASP A 10 17.44 6.78 -16.83
CA ASP A 10 17.63 5.87 -15.69
C ASP A 10 16.52 6.10 -14.66
N SER A 11 15.71 5.07 -14.42
CA SER A 11 14.61 5.12 -13.45
C SER A 11 15.10 5.38 -12.02
N ASN A 12 16.35 4.98 -11.68
CA ASN A 12 16.94 5.20 -10.36
C ASN A 12 17.06 6.68 -10.03
N TYR A 13 17.29 7.55 -11.01
CA TYR A 13 17.35 9.00 -10.79
C TYR A 13 16.06 9.54 -10.16
N PHE A 14 14.90 9.20 -10.71
CA PHE A 14 13.62 9.63 -10.16
C PHE A 14 13.25 8.90 -8.87
N LYS A 15 13.69 7.65 -8.74
CA LYS A 15 13.51 6.89 -7.51
C LYS A 15 14.25 7.53 -6.34
N GLU A 16 15.49 7.92 -6.51
CA GLU A 16 16.28 8.61 -5.47
C GLU A 16 15.67 9.94 -5.08
N ILE A 17 15.20 10.75 -6.05
CA ILE A 17 14.47 12.00 -5.76
C ILE A 17 13.23 11.70 -4.94
N TYR A 18 12.43 10.71 -5.34
CA TYR A 18 11.24 10.32 -4.62
C TYR A 18 11.55 9.89 -3.17
N GLU A 19 12.57 9.05 -2.97
CA GLU A 19 12.97 8.56 -1.65
C GLU A 19 13.49 9.70 -0.74
N GLN A 20 14.30 10.60 -1.27
CA GLN A 20 14.77 11.79 -0.56
C GLN A 20 13.61 12.73 -0.19
N MET A 21 12.67 12.94 -1.09
CA MET A 21 11.48 13.77 -0.82
C MET A 21 10.62 13.14 0.27
N TYR A 22 10.38 11.82 0.19
CA TYR A 22 9.61 11.13 1.23
C TYR A 22 10.29 11.28 2.59
N GLY A 23 11.59 11.02 2.70
CA GLY A 23 12.34 11.19 3.95
C GLY A 23 12.17 12.59 4.56
N ARG A 24 12.35 13.64 3.75
CA ARG A 24 12.22 15.02 4.22
C ARG A 24 10.79 15.41 4.60
N PHE A 25 9.80 14.98 3.83
CA PHE A 25 8.42 15.38 4.04
C PHE A 25 7.71 14.54 5.11
N SER A 26 8.09 13.29 5.31
CA SER A 26 7.54 12.46 6.39
C SER A 26 7.90 13.01 7.77
N GLU A 27 9.09 13.61 7.93
CA GLU A 27 9.51 14.27 9.17
C GLU A 27 8.64 15.49 9.53
N LEU A 28 8.10 16.21 8.51
CA LEU A 28 7.21 17.36 8.74
C LEU A 28 5.87 16.98 9.36
N TYR A 29 5.50 15.71 9.24
CA TYR A 29 4.22 15.18 9.72
C TYR A 29 4.45 14.04 10.71
N SER A 30 5.42 14.23 11.62
CA SER A 30 5.69 13.28 12.68
C SER A 30 4.42 12.95 13.46
N LYS A 31 4.35 11.72 13.93
CA LYS A 31 3.25 11.15 14.70
C LYS A 31 2.82 12.07 15.83
N THR A 32 1.55 12.10 16.12
CA THR A 32 1.07 12.46 17.45
C THR A 32 1.60 11.40 18.43
N GLU A 33 2.13 11.81 19.57
CA GLU A 33 2.68 10.95 20.64
C GLU A 33 1.75 9.80 21.10
N ILE A 34 0.54 9.73 20.56
CA ILE A 34 -0.54 8.81 20.91
C ILE A 34 -0.52 7.51 20.08
N GLU A 35 0.10 7.47 18.91
CA GLU A 35 0.11 6.27 18.07
C GLU A 35 1.39 5.47 18.27
N LYS A 36 1.25 4.24 18.81
CA LYS A 36 2.37 3.32 19.05
C LYS A 36 3.11 2.93 17.77
N TYR A 37 2.41 2.83 16.64
CA TYR A 37 2.96 2.39 15.37
C TYR A 37 2.70 3.38 14.24
N ASN A 38 3.63 3.44 13.30
CA ASN A 38 3.38 4.00 11.97
C ASN A 38 2.49 3.03 11.20
N LEU A 39 1.30 3.46 10.87
CA LEU A 39 0.35 2.65 10.14
C LEU A 39 0.62 2.74 8.62
N ILE A 40 1.16 1.70 8.04
CA ILE A 40 1.42 1.61 6.61
C ILE A 40 0.32 0.78 5.95
N ARG A 41 -0.48 1.40 5.09
CA ARG A 41 -1.49 0.73 4.27
C ARG A 41 -0.80 0.20 3.02
N VAL A 42 -0.96 -1.08 2.73
CA VAL A 42 -0.37 -1.69 1.53
C VAL A 42 -1.45 -2.34 0.70
N ASP A 43 -1.47 -2.00 -0.57
CA ASP A 43 -2.39 -2.58 -1.53
C ASP A 43 -1.82 -2.48 -2.94
N SER A 44 -2.37 -3.25 -3.88
CA SER A 44 -1.95 -3.23 -5.27
C SER A 44 -3.04 -2.71 -6.19
N THR A 45 -2.61 -2.06 -7.25
CA THR A 45 -3.49 -1.71 -8.36
C THR A 45 -2.88 -2.17 -9.68
N ILE A 46 -3.73 -2.43 -10.66
CA ILE A 46 -3.31 -2.87 -11.98
C ILE A 46 -3.63 -1.79 -13.01
N VAL A 47 -2.76 -1.68 -14.01
CA VAL A 47 -3.00 -0.90 -15.22
C VAL A 47 -2.85 -1.84 -16.41
N ALA A 48 -3.92 -1.98 -17.18
CA ALA A 48 -3.93 -2.83 -18.37
C ALA A 48 -3.40 -2.09 -19.58
N ASP A 49 -2.68 -2.80 -20.44
CA ASP A 49 -2.30 -2.28 -21.75
C ASP A 49 -3.53 -2.23 -22.66
N THR A 50 -3.94 -1.03 -23.04
CA THR A 50 -5.07 -0.80 -23.95
C THR A 50 -4.67 -0.94 -25.42
N CYS A 51 -3.38 -0.88 -25.74
CA CYS A 51 -2.86 -0.80 -27.11
C CYS A 51 -2.18 -2.09 -27.59
N ALA A 52 -2.09 -3.13 -26.76
CA ALA A 52 -1.37 -4.40 -27.03
C ALA A 52 0.12 -4.19 -27.41
N LYS A 53 0.76 -3.13 -26.89
CA LYS A 53 2.15 -2.74 -27.20
C LYS A 53 3.12 -2.95 -26.05
N LEU A 54 2.63 -3.37 -24.89
CA LEU A 54 3.45 -3.57 -23.70
C LEU A 54 4.45 -4.73 -23.94
N LYS A 55 5.74 -4.41 -23.87
CA LYS A 55 6.80 -5.41 -24.12
C LYS A 55 6.87 -6.43 -22.98
N GLU A 56 6.83 -5.95 -21.74
CA GLU A 56 6.88 -6.75 -20.53
C GLU A 56 5.61 -6.54 -19.72
N GLY A 57 5.02 -7.60 -19.20
CA GLY A 57 3.79 -7.50 -18.40
C GLY A 57 3.25 -8.87 -18.03
N ILE A 58 2.31 -8.87 -17.11
CA ILE A 58 1.57 -10.04 -16.67
C ILE A 58 0.52 -10.37 -17.72
N ASP A 59 0.59 -11.56 -18.30
CA ASP A 59 -0.33 -12.01 -19.33
C ASP A 59 -1.73 -12.28 -18.75
N GLN A 60 -2.73 -11.78 -19.45
CA GLN A 60 -4.14 -12.05 -19.18
C GLN A 60 -4.71 -13.08 -20.15
N LYS A 61 -5.76 -13.78 -19.73
CA LYS A 61 -6.52 -14.71 -20.59
C LYS A 61 -7.07 -14.04 -21.87
N SER A 62 -7.24 -12.74 -21.85
CA SER A 62 -7.68 -11.92 -22.99
C SER A 62 -6.60 -11.64 -24.02
N GLY A 63 -5.36 -12.12 -23.83
CA GLY A 63 -4.20 -11.81 -24.66
C GLY A 63 -3.58 -10.42 -24.40
N LYS A 64 -4.16 -9.64 -23.50
CA LYS A 64 -3.61 -8.35 -23.08
C LYS A 64 -2.61 -8.54 -21.93
N LYS A 65 -1.65 -7.63 -21.83
CA LYS A 65 -0.73 -7.56 -20.71
C LYS A 65 -1.17 -6.49 -19.71
N LEU A 66 -0.79 -6.67 -18.46
CA LEU A 66 -0.96 -5.65 -17.43
C LEU A 66 0.32 -5.46 -16.63
N VAL A 67 0.44 -4.30 -16.00
CA VAL A 67 1.45 -4.00 -14.99
C VAL A 67 0.75 -3.87 -13.64
N LYS A 68 1.32 -4.49 -12.62
CA LYS A 68 0.85 -4.37 -11.25
C LYS A 68 1.76 -3.40 -10.50
N PHE A 69 1.15 -2.48 -9.79
CA PHE A 69 1.81 -1.54 -8.89
C PHE A 69 1.37 -1.86 -7.47
N SER A 70 2.32 -2.16 -6.58
CA SER A 70 2.05 -2.28 -5.15
C SER A 70 2.53 -1.02 -4.46
N PHE A 71 1.62 -0.34 -3.77
CA PHE A 71 1.88 0.90 -3.08
C PHE A 71 1.85 0.71 -1.58
N SER A 72 2.68 1.48 -0.91
CA SER A 72 2.61 1.70 0.53
C SER A 72 2.25 3.16 0.79
N PHE A 73 1.36 3.41 1.74
CA PHE A 73 0.82 4.72 2.07
C PHE A 73 0.73 4.89 3.59
N ASP A 74 1.38 5.93 4.13
CA ASP A 74 1.41 6.18 5.59
C ASP A 74 0.14 6.88 6.12
N GLY A 75 -0.76 7.27 5.22
CA GLY A 75 -2.00 8.00 5.49
C GLY A 75 -1.93 9.47 5.10
N ILE A 76 -0.74 9.98 4.83
CA ILE A 76 -0.48 11.34 4.37
C ILE A 76 0.26 11.31 3.04
N LEU A 77 1.34 10.53 2.96
CA LEU A 77 2.24 10.44 1.81
C LEU A 77 2.40 8.98 1.35
N PRO A 78 2.69 8.76 0.06
CA PRO A 78 3.08 7.46 -0.42
C PRO A 78 4.51 7.14 0.06
N SER A 79 4.64 6.09 0.89
CA SER A 79 5.93 5.66 1.45
C SER A 79 6.70 4.69 0.56
N GLY A 80 6.03 4.02 -0.38
CA GLY A 80 6.69 3.10 -1.30
C GLY A 80 5.84 2.76 -2.52
N VAL A 81 6.53 2.37 -3.60
CA VAL A 81 5.92 1.79 -4.79
C VAL A 81 6.85 0.74 -5.39
N GLU A 82 6.27 -0.40 -5.79
CA GLU A 82 6.97 -1.45 -6.53
C GLU A 82 6.21 -1.76 -7.82
N VAL A 83 6.99 -1.99 -8.89
CA VAL A 83 6.47 -2.26 -10.24
C VAL A 83 6.70 -3.72 -10.59
N PHE A 84 5.63 -4.44 -10.87
CA PHE A 84 5.67 -5.86 -11.20
C PHE A 84 5.16 -6.13 -12.61
N THR A 85 6.02 -6.75 -13.42
CA THR A 85 5.72 -7.16 -14.81
C THR A 85 5.81 -8.68 -15.00
N GLY A 86 6.38 -9.40 -14.03
CA GLY A 86 6.55 -10.87 -14.11
C GLY A 86 5.27 -11.63 -13.78
N GLN A 87 5.01 -12.73 -14.49
CA GLN A 87 3.80 -13.56 -14.35
C GLN A 87 3.56 -14.08 -12.93
N LYS A 88 4.62 -14.34 -12.14
CA LYS A 88 4.52 -14.79 -10.75
C LYS A 88 3.76 -13.77 -9.85
N TYR A 89 3.77 -12.49 -10.21
CA TYR A 89 3.13 -11.42 -9.44
C TYR A 89 1.65 -11.18 -9.84
N SER A 90 1.06 -12.08 -10.63
CA SER A 90 -0.38 -12.02 -10.91
C SER A 90 -1.23 -12.09 -9.64
N SER A 91 -0.78 -12.82 -8.62
CA SER A 91 -1.43 -12.90 -7.31
C SER A 91 -0.90 -11.86 -6.32
N GLU A 92 -1.75 -11.46 -5.35
CA GLU A 92 -1.33 -10.63 -4.21
C GLU A 92 -0.40 -11.37 -3.26
N GLU A 93 -0.54 -12.69 -3.16
CA GLU A 93 0.33 -13.57 -2.37
C GLU A 93 1.82 -13.52 -2.76
N ALA A 94 2.13 -13.10 -3.99
CA ALA A 94 3.51 -12.93 -4.47
C ALA A 94 3.95 -11.45 -4.47
N ALA A 95 3.07 -10.53 -4.84
CA ALA A 95 3.43 -9.13 -5.03
C ALA A 95 3.56 -8.36 -3.71
N LEU A 96 2.56 -8.46 -2.81
CA LEU A 96 2.55 -7.70 -1.56
C LEU A 96 3.70 -8.05 -0.62
N PRO A 97 4.05 -9.34 -0.37
CA PRO A 97 5.16 -9.66 0.51
C PRO A 97 6.50 -9.12 0.00
N GLU A 98 6.73 -9.21 -1.31
CA GLU A 98 7.98 -8.68 -1.89
C GLU A 98 8.05 -7.15 -1.77
N ALA A 99 6.95 -6.44 -2.00
CA ALA A 99 6.89 -4.99 -1.84
C ALA A 99 7.15 -4.56 -0.38
N ILE A 100 6.50 -5.21 0.58
CA ILE A 100 6.67 -4.93 2.02
C ILE A 100 8.11 -5.21 2.45
N LEU A 101 8.67 -6.38 2.12
CA LEU A 101 10.02 -6.75 2.54
C LEU A 101 11.11 -5.87 1.92
N LYS A 102 10.89 -5.32 0.73
CA LYS A 102 11.81 -4.33 0.15
C LYS A 102 11.75 -3.00 0.90
N GLN A 103 10.58 -2.57 1.33
CA GLN A 103 10.42 -1.36 2.13
C GLN A 103 11.07 -1.53 3.50
N VAL A 104 10.79 -2.61 4.21
CA VAL A 104 11.37 -2.91 5.54
C VAL A 104 12.90 -2.89 5.53
N LYS A 105 13.54 -3.38 4.47
CA LYS A 105 15.01 -3.35 4.34
C LYS A 105 15.60 -1.94 4.24
N LYS A 106 14.81 -0.96 3.84
CA LYS A 106 15.24 0.44 3.70
C LYS A 106 15.01 1.27 4.96
N GLU A 107 14.09 0.83 5.81
CA GLU A 107 13.71 1.55 7.02
C GLU A 107 14.41 0.91 8.23
N GLU A 108 15.16 1.69 8.97
CA GLU A 108 15.83 1.24 10.21
C GLU A 108 14.87 1.13 11.40
N HIS A 109 13.58 1.48 11.23
CA HIS A 109 12.63 1.62 12.33
C HIS A 109 11.61 0.48 12.39
N HIS A 110 11.64 -0.28 13.50
CA HIS A 110 10.72 -1.38 13.85
C HIS A 110 9.32 -0.90 14.30
N GLU A 111 8.98 0.36 14.08
CA GLU A 111 7.72 0.96 14.54
C GLU A 111 6.57 0.89 13.53
N ASN A 112 6.81 0.30 12.36
CA ASN A 112 5.78 0.19 11.34
C ASN A 112 4.87 -1.01 11.56
N ILE A 113 3.55 -0.83 11.38
CA ILE A 113 2.59 -1.92 11.26
C ILE A 113 1.92 -1.86 9.89
N TYR A 114 1.98 -2.96 9.16
CA TYR A 114 1.46 -3.05 7.79
C TYR A 114 0.02 -3.56 7.79
N VAL A 115 -0.89 -2.76 7.26
CA VAL A 115 -2.30 -3.15 7.12
C VAL A 115 -2.58 -3.60 5.70
N ILE A 116 -3.02 -4.85 5.59
CA ILE A 116 -3.11 -5.57 4.31
C ILE A 116 -4.53 -6.11 4.13
N ASP A 117 -5.03 -6.04 2.90
CA ASP A 117 -6.35 -6.57 2.60
C ASP A 117 -6.38 -8.10 2.58
N ARG A 118 -7.59 -8.63 2.42
CA ARG A 118 -7.96 -10.04 2.34
C ARG A 118 -7.29 -10.80 1.18
N GLY A 119 -6.60 -10.11 0.28
CA GLY A 119 -5.82 -10.70 -0.82
C GLY A 119 -4.64 -11.56 -0.37
N LEU A 120 -4.09 -11.31 0.84
CA LEU A 120 -3.00 -12.08 1.42
C LEU A 120 -3.52 -13.03 2.49
N GLN A 121 -3.51 -14.33 2.22
CA GLN A 121 -4.01 -15.37 3.13
C GLN A 121 -2.97 -16.43 3.48
N SER A 122 -1.79 -16.39 2.88
CA SER A 122 -0.74 -17.40 3.06
C SER A 122 -0.19 -17.39 4.48
N THR A 123 -0.40 -18.48 5.22
CA THR A 123 0.20 -18.69 6.54
C THR A 123 1.73 -18.67 6.49
N ARG A 124 2.32 -19.15 5.38
CA ARG A 124 3.77 -19.13 5.17
C ARG A 124 4.30 -17.70 5.11
N VAL A 125 3.60 -16.81 4.42
CA VAL A 125 3.99 -15.39 4.33
C VAL A 125 3.85 -14.70 5.69
N MET A 126 2.78 -14.99 6.43
CA MET A 126 2.60 -14.45 7.79
C MET A 126 3.72 -14.88 8.74
N LYS A 127 4.15 -16.17 8.65
CA LYS A 127 5.30 -16.69 9.39
C LYS A 127 6.60 -15.97 8.99
N ASP A 128 6.82 -15.77 7.68
CA ASP A 128 7.99 -15.06 7.14
C ASP A 128 8.05 -13.60 7.64
N PHE A 129 6.90 -12.94 7.75
CA PHE A 129 6.81 -11.61 8.35
C PHE A 129 7.17 -11.61 9.82
N ASP A 130 6.65 -12.56 10.59
CA ASP A 130 6.96 -12.70 12.01
C ASP A 130 8.45 -12.97 12.27
N GLU A 131 9.04 -13.91 11.52
CA GLU A 131 10.47 -14.22 11.58
C GLU A 131 11.38 -13.01 11.26
N LYS A 132 10.87 -12.08 10.45
CA LYS A 132 11.57 -10.82 10.08
C LYS A 132 11.15 -9.62 10.93
N SER A 133 10.42 -9.84 12.00
CA SER A 133 9.89 -8.80 12.89
C SER A 133 9.02 -7.75 12.18
N VAL A 134 8.39 -8.13 11.08
CA VAL A 134 7.43 -7.29 10.35
C VAL A 134 6.07 -7.40 11.01
N LYS A 135 5.61 -6.34 11.64
CA LYS A 135 4.28 -6.26 12.26
C LYS A 135 3.21 -6.08 11.19
N PHE A 136 2.09 -6.80 11.30
CA PHE A 136 1.01 -6.72 10.34
C PHE A 136 -0.38 -6.86 10.97
N ILE A 137 -1.39 -6.34 10.28
CA ILE A 137 -2.81 -6.62 10.49
C ILE A 137 -3.40 -7.01 9.14
N ILE A 138 -3.91 -8.23 9.03
CA ILE A 138 -4.49 -8.78 7.81
C ILE A 138 -5.95 -9.15 8.06
N ARG A 139 -6.85 -8.79 7.14
CA ARG A 139 -8.20 -9.31 7.17
C ARG A 139 -8.21 -10.77 6.73
N SER A 140 -8.65 -11.66 7.61
CA SER A 140 -8.76 -13.09 7.34
C SER A 140 -10.11 -13.46 6.71
N LYS A 141 -10.17 -14.66 6.13
CA LYS A 141 -11.42 -15.32 5.77
C LYS A 141 -12.08 -15.89 7.03
N GLU A 142 -13.41 -15.83 7.06
CA GLU A 142 -14.24 -16.27 8.21
C GLU A 142 -14.20 -17.80 8.43
N ASN A 143 -13.83 -18.58 7.41
CA ASN A 143 -13.71 -20.02 7.46
C ASN A 143 -12.27 -20.54 7.63
N ARG A 144 -11.36 -19.66 8.12
CA ARG A 144 -9.98 -20.06 8.30
C ARG A 144 -9.84 -21.08 9.42
N LYS A 145 -9.12 -22.16 9.14
CA LYS A 145 -8.75 -23.14 10.16
C LYS A 145 -7.67 -22.61 11.09
N PHE A 146 -7.88 -22.78 12.38
CA PHE A 146 -6.90 -22.44 13.43
C PHE A 146 -7.07 -23.40 14.64
N GLU A 147 -6.04 -23.44 15.47
CA GLU A 147 -6.07 -24.04 16.80
C GLU A 147 -5.94 -22.92 17.82
N GLU A 148 -6.90 -22.82 18.71
CA GLU A 148 -6.86 -21.86 19.81
C GLU A 148 -5.91 -22.34 20.91
N ILE A 149 -4.96 -21.52 21.29
CA ILE A 149 -3.97 -21.81 22.33
C ILE A 149 -4.37 -21.16 23.63
N GLU A 150 -4.83 -19.89 23.55
CA GLU A 150 -5.18 -19.08 24.70
C GLU A 150 -6.25 -18.06 24.31
N SER A 151 -7.25 -17.86 25.16
CA SER A 151 -8.23 -16.78 24.99
C SER A 151 -7.85 -15.57 25.82
N PHE A 152 -7.92 -14.38 25.23
CA PHE A 152 -7.70 -13.10 25.91
C PHE A 152 -9.02 -12.48 26.38
N LEU A 153 -10.16 -13.10 26.07
CA LEU A 153 -11.45 -12.68 26.59
C LEU A 153 -11.64 -13.29 27.99
N ASP A 154 -11.60 -12.45 29.03
CA ASP A 154 -12.06 -12.84 30.35
C ASP A 154 -13.57 -13.11 30.29
N GLY A 155 -13.99 -14.36 30.50
CA GLY A 155 -15.34 -14.89 30.30
C GLY A 155 -16.51 -14.16 30.99
N LYS A 156 -16.35 -12.92 31.42
CA LYS A 156 -17.34 -12.14 32.17
C LYS A 156 -17.78 -10.81 31.56
N LYS A 157 -17.08 -10.25 30.54
CA LYS A 157 -17.53 -9.02 29.87
C LYS A 157 -17.13 -9.05 28.41
N SER A 158 -18.12 -9.07 27.50
CA SER A 158 -17.85 -8.78 26.07
C SER A 158 -17.32 -7.36 25.97
N GLN A 159 -16.16 -7.19 25.29
CA GLN A 159 -15.64 -5.86 24.98
C GLN A 159 -16.52 -5.28 23.88
N LYS A 160 -17.20 -4.17 24.18
CA LYS A 160 -18.08 -3.47 23.24
C LYS A 160 -17.66 -2.01 23.10
N TRP A 161 -17.78 -1.48 21.90
CA TRP A 161 -17.68 -0.03 21.62
C TRP A 161 -18.59 0.32 20.42
N ASP A 162 -19.32 1.39 20.55
CA ASP A 162 -20.34 1.81 19.57
C ASP A 162 -21.27 0.63 19.21
N ASP A 163 -21.30 0.24 17.92
CA ASP A 163 -22.11 -0.87 17.41
C ASP A 163 -21.27 -2.16 17.23
N TRP A 164 -20.09 -2.25 17.86
CA TRP A 164 -19.16 -3.36 17.69
C TRP A 164 -19.00 -4.16 18.96
N GLU A 165 -18.94 -5.47 18.82
CA GLU A 165 -18.68 -6.43 19.88
C GLU A 165 -17.52 -7.35 19.52
N VAL A 166 -16.61 -7.60 20.47
CA VAL A 166 -15.53 -8.58 20.30
C VAL A 166 -16.09 -9.98 20.55
N MET A 167 -16.18 -10.77 19.51
CA MET A 167 -16.66 -12.15 19.55
C MET A 167 -15.54 -13.14 19.92
N LYS A 168 -14.30 -12.81 19.52
CA LYS A 168 -13.11 -13.62 19.81
C LYS A 168 -11.88 -12.72 19.86
N ASP A 169 -11.02 -13.01 20.79
CA ASP A 169 -9.67 -12.46 20.89
C ASP A 169 -8.77 -13.54 21.50
N SER A 170 -7.94 -14.16 20.65
CA SER A 170 -7.23 -15.37 21.06
C SER A 170 -5.89 -15.50 20.39
N LYS A 171 -4.94 -16.11 21.11
CA LYS A 171 -3.69 -16.62 20.56
C LYS A 171 -3.95 -17.92 19.84
N VAL A 172 -3.54 -18.02 18.58
CA VAL A 172 -3.87 -19.14 17.70
C VAL A 172 -2.65 -19.65 16.95
N LYS A 173 -2.65 -20.94 16.61
CA LYS A 173 -1.76 -21.53 15.60
C LYS A 173 -2.55 -21.77 14.33
N LEU A 174 -1.93 -21.46 13.19
CA LEU A 174 -2.54 -21.60 11.87
C LEU A 174 -2.03 -22.85 11.17
N TYR A 175 -2.75 -23.26 10.13
CA TYR A 175 -2.36 -24.35 9.25
C TYR A 175 -1.88 -23.85 7.91
N THR A 176 -0.90 -24.54 7.32
CA THR A 176 -0.41 -24.32 5.96
C THR A 176 -0.50 -25.60 5.14
N GLY A 177 -0.65 -25.48 3.83
CA GLY A 177 -0.60 -26.61 2.92
C GLY A 177 0.85 -26.92 2.52
N LYS A 178 1.38 -28.07 2.93
CA LYS A 178 2.67 -28.58 2.46
C LYS A 178 2.46 -29.44 1.22
N PRO A 179 3.09 -29.11 0.08
CA PRO A 179 2.96 -29.95 -1.10
C PRO A 179 3.60 -31.32 -0.86
N VAL A 180 2.87 -32.38 -1.11
CA VAL A 180 3.33 -33.78 -0.97
C VAL A 180 2.98 -34.52 -2.25
N LEU A 181 3.93 -35.29 -2.77
CA LEU A 181 3.69 -36.18 -3.91
C LEU A 181 2.92 -37.43 -3.44
N ASN A 182 1.82 -37.75 -4.10
CA ASN A 182 1.15 -38.99 -3.88
C ASN A 182 1.87 -40.14 -4.64
N LYS A 183 1.46 -41.40 -4.39
CA LYS A 183 2.02 -42.61 -5.04
C LYS A 183 1.91 -42.58 -6.58
N ARG A 184 1.08 -41.71 -7.16
CA ARG A 184 0.88 -41.53 -8.61
C ARG A 184 1.63 -40.31 -9.17
N GLY A 185 2.51 -39.67 -8.38
CA GLY A 185 3.29 -38.48 -8.79
C GLY A 185 2.50 -37.18 -8.82
N ASN A 186 1.23 -37.17 -8.38
CA ASN A 186 0.45 -35.93 -8.32
C ASN A 186 0.73 -35.18 -7.02
N ILE A 187 0.81 -33.85 -7.10
CA ILE A 187 0.98 -32.97 -5.93
C ILE A 187 -0.39 -32.83 -5.24
N HIS A 188 -0.44 -33.16 -3.96
CA HIS A 188 -1.54 -32.76 -3.09
C HIS A 188 -0.98 -31.98 -1.89
N HIS A 189 -1.82 -31.20 -1.23
CA HIS A 189 -1.41 -30.38 -0.09
C HIS A 189 -1.84 -31.09 1.21
N ARG A 190 -0.85 -31.49 2.02
CA ARG A 190 -1.10 -31.97 3.37
C ARG A 190 -1.12 -30.77 4.31
N GLU A 191 -2.15 -30.69 5.16
CA GLU A 191 -2.20 -29.68 6.21
C GLU A 191 -1.08 -29.91 7.23
N GLU A 192 -0.30 -28.88 7.51
CA GLU A 192 0.74 -28.86 8.54
C GLU A 192 0.48 -27.65 9.46
N LYS A 193 0.53 -27.89 10.76
CA LYS A 193 0.39 -26.82 11.74
C LYS A 193 1.69 -26.02 11.83
N VAL A 194 1.58 -24.72 11.84
CA VAL A 194 2.73 -23.80 12.02
C VAL A 194 2.94 -23.55 13.51
N GLU A 195 4.18 -23.63 13.97
CA GLU A 195 4.51 -23.42 15.39
C GLU A 195 4.40 -21.97 15.82
N THR A 196 4.58 -21.02 14.89
CA THR A 196 4.39 -19.59 15.13
C THR A 196 2.96 -19.30 15.59
N CYS A 197 2.84 -18.53 16.66
CA CYS A 197 1.55 -18.08 17.18
C CYS A 197 1.18 -16.73 16.60
N PHE A 198 -0.09 -16.59 16.27
CA PHE A 198 -0.70 -15.34 15.83
C PHE A 198 -1.85 -14.97 16.77
N ARG A 199 -2.32 -13.75 16.69
CA ARG A 199 -3.52 -13.31 17.36
C ARG A 199 -4.66 -13.20 16.36
N LEU A 200 -5.79 -13.83 16.69
CA LEU A 200 -7.04 -13.76 15.95
C LEU A 200 -8.02 -12.90 16.74
N VAL A 201 -8.42 -11.79 16.13
CA VAL A 201 -9.47 -10.91 16.66
C VAL A 201 -10.68 -10.99 15.74
N VAL A 202 -11.83 -11.34 16.30
CA VAL A 202 -13.11 -11.36 15.60
C VAL A 202 -14.04 -10.33 16.24
N ILE A 203 -14.51 -9.39 15.43
CA ILE A 203 -15.49 -8.40 15.85
C ILE A 203 -16.76 -8.53 15.02
N LYS A 204 -17.90 -8.27 15.64
CA LYS A 204 -19.20 -8.26 14.99
C LYS A 204 -19.83 -6.89 15.05
N ASN A 205 -20.38 -6.44 13.92
CA ASN A 205 -21.21 -5.24 13.91
C ASN A 205 -22.66 -5.64 14.19
N GLU A 206 -23.22 -5.18 15.29
CA GLU A 206 -24.57 -5.55 15.72
C GLU A 206 -25.66 -5.12 14.74
N LYS A 207 -25.53 -3.92 14.15
CA LYS A 207 -26.53 -3.39 13.20
C LYS A 207 -26.52 -4.09 11.85
N LYS A 208 -25.34 -4.53 11.40
CA LYS A 208 -25.15 -5.13 10.06
C LYS A 208 -25.10 -6.65 10.08
N ASP A 209 -25.08 -7.26 11.27
CA ASP A 209 -24.90 -8.70 11.48
C ASP A 209 -23.71 -9.26 10.68
N LYS A 210 -22.59 -8.52 10.69
CA LYS A 210 -21.41 -8.85 9.90
C LYS A 210 -20.19 -8.98 10.77
N GLU A 211 -19.45 -10.07 10.59
CA GLU A 211 -18.19 -10.34 11.26
C GLU A 211 -16.99 -9.87 10.46
N PHE A 212 -15.97 -9.46 11.18
CA PHE A 212 -14.65 -9.14 10.63
C PHE A 212 -13.59 -9.88 11.42
N TRP A 213 -12.77 -10.64 10.71
CA TRP A 213 -11.72 -11.47 11.25
C TRP A 213 -10.37 -10.85 10.92
N PHE A 214 -9.57 -10.54 11.95
CA PHE A 214 -8.24 -9.98 11.80
C PHE A 214 -7.21 -10.94 12.35
N LEU A 215 -6.13 -11.14 11.58
CA LEU A 215 -4.94 -11.85 12.00
C LEU A 215 -3.79 -10.87 12.12
N THR A 216 -3.02 -10.99 13.20
CA THR A 216 -1.87 -10.15 13.47
C THR A 216 -0.82 -10.91 14.26
N ASN A 217 0.43 -10.47 14.20
CA ASN A 217 1.50 -10.85 15.13
C ASN A 217 1.75 -9.79 16.20
N GLU A 218 0.80 -8.83 16.35
CA GLU A 218 0.83 -7.81 17.39
C GLU A 218 -0.09 -8.20 18.55
N PHE A 219 0.47 -8.27 19.76
CA PHE A 219 -0.24 -8.75 20.96
C PHE A 219 -0.55 -7.66 21.99
N GLU A 220 0.05 -6.47 21.84
CA GLU A 220 -0.08 -5.40 22.83
C GLU A 220 -1.23 -4.42 22.52
N LEU A 221 -1.64 -4.29 21.25
CA LEU A 221 -2.78 -3.46 20.88
C LEU A 221 -4.10 -4.08 21.37
N SER A 222 -5.04 -3.26 21.80
CA SER A 222 -6.41 -3.73 22.08
C SER A 222 -7.12 -4.20 20.81
N ALA A 223 -8.16 -5.02 20.96
CA ALA A 223 -9.00 -5.44 19.83
C ALA A 223 -9.63 -4.25 19.09
N LYS A 224 -9.98 -3.19 19.83
CA LYS A 224 -10.49 -1.94 19.24
C LYS A 224 -9.43 -1.25 18.38
N GLU A 225 -8.20 -1.11 18.86
CA GLU A 225 -7.11 -0.49 18.10
C GLU A 225 -6.80 -1.26 16.83
N ILE A 226 -6.79 -2.61 16.87
CA ILE A 226 -6.62 -3.46 15.70
C ILE A 226 -7.72 -3.19 14.66
N ALA A 227 -8.97 -3.10 15.10
CA ALA A 227 -10.10 -2.79 14.23
C ALA A 227 -10.02 -1.37 13.65
N ASP A 228 -9.65 -0.38 14.46
CA ASP A 228 -9.49 1.02 14.05
C ASP A 228 -8.33 1.18 13.07
N TYR A 229 -7.22 0.49 13.29
CA TYR A 229 -6.10 0.47 12.34
C TYR A 229 -6.51 -0.17 11.02
N TYR A 230 -7.23 -1.29 11.04
CA TYR A 230 -7.71 -1.90 9.81
C TYR A 230 -8.71 -1.00 9.07
N ARG A 231 -9.57 -0.28 9.76
CA ARG A 231 -10.51 0.67 9.15
C ARG A 231 -9.79 1.76 8.34
N LYS A 232 -8.63 2.23 8.84
CA LYS A 232 -7.79 3.21 8.13
C LYS A 232 -7.19 2.67 6.82
N ARG A 233 -7.26 1.36 6.56
CA ARG A 233 -6.84 0.77 5.27
C ARG A 233 -7.55 1.43 4.08
N TRP A 234 -8.79 1.89 4.27
CA TRP A 234 -9.55 2.56 3.21
C TRP A 234 -8.84 3.78 2.61
N ASP A 235 -7.94 4.41 3.34
CA ASP A 235 -7.21 5.59 2.89
C ASP A 235 -6.39 5.32 1.62
N ILE A 236 -5.87 4.08 1.43
CA ILE A 236 -5.12 3.73 0.22
C ILE A 236 -6.03 3.63 -1.01
N GLU A 237 -7.30 3.24 -0.85
CA GLU A 237 -8.27 3.21 -1.95
C GLU A 237 -8.63 4.63 -2.39
N VAL A 238 -8.73 5.58 -1.44
CA VAL A 238 -8.90 7.00 -1.71
C VAL A 238 -7.68 7.55 -2.45
N PHE A 239 -6.48 7.17 -2.02
CA PHE A 239 -5.22 7.52 -2.69
C PHE A 239 -5.16 6.96 -4.11
N PHE A 240 -5.53 5.70 -4.35
CA PHE A 240 -5.61 5.14 -5.71
C PHE A 240 -6.59 5.90 -6.61
N ARG A 241 -7.73 6.27 -6.07
CA ARG A 241 -8.70 7.08 -6.81
C ARG A 241 -8.09 8.42 -7.22
N PHE A 242 -7.39 9.08 -6.31
CA PHE A 242 -6.66 10.31 -6.60
C PHE A 242 -5.59 10.12 -7.68
N LEU A 243 -4.73 9.10 -7.59
CA LEU A 243 -3.73 8.82 -8.62
C LEU A 243 -4.35 8.58 -10.00
N LYS A 244 -5.44 7.82 -10.06
CA LYS A 244 -6.11 7.48 -11.33
C LYS A 244 -6.86 8.65 -11.92
N GLN A 245 -7.59 9.42 -11.11
CA GLN A 245 -8.45 10.51 -11.60
C GLN A 245 -7.70 11.82 -11.82
N GLU A 246 -6.78 12.16 -10.92
CA GLU A 246 -6.11 13.45 -10.96
C GLU A 246 -4.72 13.41 -11.61
N LEU A 247 -4.00 12.28 -11.50
CA LEU A 247 -2.65 12.11 -12.06
C LEU A 247 -2.60 11.13 -13.23
N ASN A 248 -3.77 10.66 -13.70
CA ASN A 248 -3.91 9.85 -14.92
C ASN A 248 -3.12 8.52 -14.89
N LEU A 249 -2.91 7.92 -13.72
CA LEU A 249 -2.16 6.69 -13.56
C LEU A 249 -2.70 5.51 -14.39
N SER A 250 -3.96 5.58 -14.84
CA SER A 250 -4.58 4.55 -15.67
C SER A 250 -4.01 4.44 -17.08
N HIS A 251 -3.18 5.40 -17.51
CA HIS A 251 -2.62 5.46 -18.86
C HIS A 251 -1.11 5.30 -18.83
N LEU A 252 -0.62 4.22 -19.44
CA LEU A 252 0.82 4.00 -19.61
C LEU A 252 1.33 4.82 -20.80
N VAL A 253 2.25 5.75 -20.55
CA VAL A 253 2.90 6.57 -21.58
C VAL A 253 4.07 5.83 -22.20
N SER A 254 4.71 4.92 -21.47
CA SER A 254 5.79 4.06 -21.96
C SER A 254 5.35 2.60 -21.99
N MET A 255 5.95 1.82 -22.91
CA MET A 255 5.62 0.41 -23.13
C MET A 255 6.73 -0.55 -22.69
N ASN A 256 7.79 -0.06 -22.10
CA ASN A 256 8.83 -0.88 -21.47
C ASN A 256 8.90 -0.62 -19.96
N LYS A 257 9.47 -1.57 -19.24
CA LYS A 257 9.53 -1.54 -17.77
C LYS A 257 10.24 -0.28 -17.25
N ASN A 258 11.41 0.06 -17.78
CA ASN A 258 12.16 1.24 -17.32
C ASN A 258 11.37 2.54 -17.48
N GLY A 259 10.75 2.75 -18.65
CA GLY A 259 9.94 3.95 -18.88
C GLY A 259 8.66 3.99 -18.03
N ILE A 260 8.11 2.82 -17.65
CA ILE A 260 7.00 2.72 -16.69
C ILE A 260 7.48 3.09 -15.27
N GLU A 261 8.66 2.62 -14.87
CA GLU A 261 9.27 2.99 -13.58
C GLU A 261 9.57 4.49 -13.51
N VAL A 262 10.13 5.09 -14.55
CA VAL A 262 10.30 6.55 -14.63
C VAL A 262 8.96 7.27 -14.46
N MET A 263 7.94 6.85 -15.21
CA MET A 263 6.61 7.46 -15.16
C MET A 263 6.00 7.36 -13.75
N ILE A 264 6.11 6.19 -13.09
CA ILE A 264 5.52 6.00 -11.76
C ILE A 264 6.24 6.86 -10.71
N TYR A 265 7.58 6.92 -10.71
CA TYR A 265 8.30 7.76 -9.75
C TYR A 265 8.03 9.25 -9.98
N MET A 266 7.94 9.73 -11.21
CA MET A 266 7.49 11.10 -11.51
C MET A 266 6.07 11.35 -10.97
N THR A 267 5.17 10.38 -11.13
CA THR A 267 3.80 10.47 -10.58
C THR A 267 3.81 10.51 -9.06
N MET A 268 4.69 9.73 -8.41
CA MET A 268 4.84 9.73 -6.95
C MET A 268 5.38 11.07 -6.43
N ILE A 269 6.38 11.64 -7.09
CA ILE A 269 6.90 12.98 -6.79
C ILE A 269 5.79 14.03 -6.90
N ALA A 270 5.08 14.05 -8.02
CA ALA A 270 3.96 14.97 -8.24
C ALA A 270 2.84 14.79 -7.21
N SER A 271 2.54 13.53 -6.84
CA SER A 271 1.53 13.22 -5.83
C SER A 271 1.91 13.74 -4.45
N MET A 272 3.17 13.61 -4.03
CA MET A 272 3.66 14.14 -2.75
C MET A 272 3.53 15.67 -2.71
N LEU A 273 4.00 16.37 -3.72
CA LEU A 273 3.87 17.82 -3.80
C LEU A 273 2.40 18.26 -3.70
N LEU A 274 1.52 17.59 -4.41
CA LEU A 274 0.10 17.90 -4.39
C LEU A 274 -0.56 17.60 -3.03
N LEU A 275 -0.19 16.49 -2.39
CA LEU A 275 -0.71 16.12 -1.07
C LEU A 275 -0.27 17.10 0.02
N ILE A 276 0.99 17.55 -0.04
CA ILE A 276 1.52 18.57 0.87
C ILE A 276 0.79 19.91 0.65
N TYR A 277 0.69 20.34 -0.61
CA TYR A 277 -0.02 21.57 -0.97
C TYR A 277 -1.49 21.54 -0.51
N LYS A 278 -2.16 20.41 -0.76
CA LYS A 278 -3.52 20.17 -0.28
C LYS A 278 -3.63 20.29 1.24
N LYS A 279 -2.69 19.68 1.98
CA LYS A 279 -2.71 19.66 3.45
C LYS A 279 -2.46 21.04 4.04
N VAL A 280 -1.45 21.75 3.53
CA VAL A 280 -1.07 23.10 3.99
C VAL A 280 -2.21 24.10 3.77
N ASN A 281 -2.95 23.98 2.66
CA ASN A 281 -4.00 24.92 2.28
C ASN A 281 -5.42 24.44 2.62
N ASP A 282 -5.59 23.30 3.29
CA ASP A 282 -6.88 22.66 3.61
C ASP A 282 -7.83 22.56 2.41
N LEU A 283 -7.34 22.02 1.30
CA LEU A 283 -8.04 21.95 0.02
C LEU A 283 -8.51 20.52 -0.31
N GLY A 284 -9.53 20.41 -1.14
CA GLY A 284 -9.86 19.16 -1.83
C GLY A 284 -8.88 18.88 -2.99
N TYR A 285 -8.73 17.60 -3.38
CA TYR A 285 -7.78 17.15 -4.42
C TYR A 285 -7.87 17.93 -5.75
N LYS A 286 -9.06 18.12 -6.28
CA LYS A 286 -9.29 18.87 -7.55
C LYS A 286 -8.87 20.33 -7.44
N THR A 287 -9.22 20.97 -6.34
CA THR A 287 -8.89 22.38 -6.09
C THR A 287 -7.39 22.54 -5.91
N ALA A 288 -6.75 21.67 -5.13
CA ALA A 288 -5.30 21.67 -4.93
C ALA A 288 -4.55 21.51 -6.25
N LYS A 289 -4.93 20.52 -7.08
CA LYS A 289 -4.34 20.33 -8.41
C LYS A 289 -4.45 21.55 -9.31
N ARG A 290 -5.64 22.18 -9.35
CA ARG A 290 -5.86 23.36 -10.18
C ARG A 290 -4.99 24.54 -9.70
N ARG A 291 -4.97 24.81 -8.39
CA ARG A 291 -4.21 25.93 -7.82
C ARG A 291 -2.72 25.75 -8.00
N ILE A 292 -2.16 24.61 -7.62
CA ILE A 292 -0.73 24.35 -7.76
C ILE A 292 -0.29 24.43 -9.23
N ALA A 293 -1.12 23.95 -10.18
CA ALA A 293 -0.82 24.07 -11.60
C ALA A 293 -0.80 25.53 -12.08
N MET A 294 -1.69 26.37 -11.55
CA MET A 294 -1.66 27.82 -11.85
C MET A 294 -0.44 28.49 -11.26
N GLU A 295 -0.13 28.25 -10.00
CA GLU A 295 1.03 28.82 -9.32
C GLU A 295 2.36 28.41 -9.95
N ILE A 296 2.51 27.13 -10.34
CA ILE A 296 3.70 26.65 -11.07
C ILE A 296 3.81 27.35 -12.43
N ARG A 297 2.71 27.50 -13.17
CA ARG A 297 2.70 28.22 -14.45
C ARG A 297 3.14 29.66 -14.27
N ASP A 298 2.59 30.34 -13.27
CA ASP A 298 2.89 31.75 -13.01
C ASP A 298 4.34 31.91 -12.54
N MET A 299 4.84 31.00 -11.72
CA MET A 299 6.27 30.94 -11.32
C MET A 299 7.19 30.74 -12.53
N ILE A 300 6.88 29.79 -13.41
CA ILE A 300 7.66 29.54 -14.64
C ILE A 300 7.64 30.79 -15.52
N THR A 301 6.49 31.45 -15.68
CA THR A 301 6.37 32.68 -16.47
C THR A 301 7.24 33.79 -15.88
N ALA A 302 7.22 33.98 -14.55
CA ALA A 302 8.08 34.94 -13.86
C ALA A 302 9.58 34.65 -14.10
N ILE A 303 10.00 33.39 -14.00
CA ILE A 303 11.38 32.96 -14.26
C ILE A 303 11.79 33.26 -15.71
N LEU A 304 10.93 32.97 -16.69
CA LEU A 304 11.23 33.28 -18.10
C LEU A 304 11.37 34.78 -18.36
N ILE A 305 10.52 35.60 -17.72
CA ILE A 305 10.61 37.07 -17.81
C ILE A 305 11.95 37.54 -17.26
N ILE A 306 12.39 37.04 -16.11
CA ILE A 306 13.69 37.39 -15.50
C ILE A 306 14.84 37.00 -16.44
N PHE A 307 14.82 35.78 -16.98
CA PHE A 307 15.87 35.34 -17.93
C PHE A 307 15.88 36.17 -19.22
N ALA A 308 14.74 36.73 -19.61
CA ALA A 308 14.63 37.66 -20.75
C ALA A 308 15.03 39.11 -20.37
N GLY A 309 15.50 39.40 -19.16
CA GLY A 309 15.86 40.72 -18.68
C GLY A 309 14.69 41.65 -18.32
N GLY A 310 13.48 41.07 -18.18
CA GLY A 310 12.27 41.78 -17.80
C GLY A 310 12.00 41.77 -16.30
N ASN A 311 11.01 42.57 -15.88
CA ASN A 311 10.53 42.60 -14.49
C ASN A 311 9.17 41.90 -14.38
N PRO A 312 9.07 40.76 -13.65
CA PRO A 312 7.83 40.02 -13.49
C PRO A 312 6.74 40.77 -12.75
N ASP A 313 7.06 41.73 -11.85
CA ASP A 313 6.08 42.52 -11.11
C ASP A 313 5.17 43.37 -12.02
N LYS A 314 5.63 43.63 -13.25
CA LYS A 314 4.81 44.33 -14.25
C LYS A 314 3.68 43.47 -14.84
N VAL A 315 3.80 42.14 -14.72
CA VAL A 315 2.86 41.18 -15.26
C VAL A 315 1.96 40.59 -14.15
N PHE A 316 2.56 40.25 -13.01
CA PHE A 316 1.86 39.73 -11.85
C PHE A 316 1.61 40.89 -10.88
N LYS A 317 0.44 41.53 -11.00
CA LYS A 317 -0.02 42.48 -9.98
C LYS A 317 -0.43 41.70 -8.74
N THR A 318 0.30 41.89 -7.65
CA THR A 318 -0.08 41.45 -6.29
C THR A 318 -1.33 42.17 -5.82
#